data_a0e93dc128c30729195678ac239ff3cd
#
_entry.id   a0e93dc128c30729195678ac239ff3cd
#
_cell.length_a   1.000
_cell.length_b   1.000
_cell.length_c   1.000
_cell.angle_alpha   90.00
_cell.angle_beta   90.00
_cell.angle_gamma   90.00
#
_symmetry.space_group_name_H-M   'P 1'
#
loop_
_entity.id
_entity.type
_entity.pdbx_description
1 polymer ?
#
loop_
_entity_poly.entity_id
_entity_poly.type
_entity_poly.pdbx_seq_one_letter_code
_entity_poly.pdbx_strand_id
1 'polypeptide(L)'
;KVTLFVYIGNRNLADILRTLGHELVHHKQGELGVLKNGSGQTGSEIENEANSIAGVLMRNYGKANELIYEIKTPSLKDIYEEEKVSRLKIYCDMDGVLCDFDTQFDHYYGVNPRDYSNEKGKKVFEDAVDKVGVQFWCKMPWMSGGKELWAKISPYNPTILTSPGNFKYAIEGKKIWIKENLSPEPKNTIFAKAGNKHQAIIDKPESEIKNSILIDDYFPNVAPWKQIGGIGIMHKSFEGTNNILNKFKL
;
A
#
# COMPACT_ATOMS: atom_id res chain seq x y z
N LYS A 1 -19.19 -35.05 5.54
CA LYS A 1 -18.97 -33.64 5.16
C LYS A 1 -18.49 -33.62 3.74
N VAL A 2 -19.23 -33.00 2.83
CA VAL A 2 -18.85 -32.84 1.43
C VAL A 2 -18.30 -31.43 1.26
N THR A 3 -17.19 -31.29 0.54
CA THR A 3 -16.61 -30.00 0.21
C THR A 3 -16.70 -29.82 -1.31
N LEU A 4 -17.27 -28.69 -1.72
CA LEU A 4 -17.43 -28.32 -3.11
C LEU A 4 -16.44 -27.22 -3.47
N PHE A 5 -15.70 -27.40 -4.57
CA PHE A 5 -14.78 -26.41 -5.12
C PHE A 5 -15.33 -25.89 -6.44
N VAL A 6 -15.56 -24.58 -6.51
CA VAL A 6 -16.01 -23.91 -7.75
C VAL A 6 -14.96 -22.89 -8.19
N TYR A 7 -14.47 -23.03 -9.43
CA TYR A 7 -13.56 -22.05 -10.02
C TYR A 7 -14.33 -20.77 -10.38
N ILE A 8 -13.86 -19.63 -9.86
CA ILE A 8 -14.55 -18.33 -10.00
C ILE A 8 -13.82 -17.33 -10.92
N GLY A 9 -12.53 -17.50 -11.19
CA GLY A 9 -11.71 -16.51 -11.90
C GLY A 9 -12.21 -16.23 -13.33
N ASN A 10 -12.30 -14.97 -13.72
CA ASN A 10 -12.75 -14.47 -15.03
C ASN A 10 -14.15 -14.91 -15.45
N ARG A 11 -15.00 -15.30 -14.53
CA ARG A 11 -16.37 -15.72 -14.80
C ARG A 11 -17.36 -14.68 -14.28
N ASN A 12 -18.50 -14.54 -14.92
CA ASN A 12 -19.58 -13.74 -14.35
C ASN A 12 -20.29 -14.50 -13.23
N LEU A 13 -21.01 -13.77 -12.37
CA LEU A 13 -21.70 -14.39 -11.24
C LEU A 13 -22.75 -15.42 -11.68
N ALA A 14 -23.42 -15.19 -12.81
CA ALA A 14 -24.41 -16.13 -13.34
C ALA A 14 -23.76 -17.49 -13.71
N ASP A 15 -22.56 -17.49 -14.31
CA ASP A 15 -21.83 -18.71 -14.62
C ASP A 15 -21.39 -19.47 -13.37
N ILE A 16 -20.97 -18.75 -12.33
CA ILE A 16 -20.57 -19.33 -11.04
C ILE A 16 -21.77 -19.99 -10.37
N LEU A 17 -22.90 -19.26 -10.28
CA LEU A 17 -24.14 -19.78 -9.67
C LEU A 17 -24.70 -20.96 -10.45
N ARG A 18 -24.59 -20.95 -11.79
CA ARG A 18 -25.00 -22.09 -12.62
C ARG A 18 -24.15 -23.33 -12.34
N THR A 19 -22.83 -23.19 -12.24
CA THR A 19 -21.94 -24.30 -11.86
C THR A 19 -22.28 -24.80 -10.47
N LEU A 20 -22.47 -23.91 -9.49
CA LEU A 20 -22.87 -24.31 -8.14
C LEU A 20 -24.19 -25.08 -8.15
N GLY A 21 -25.19 -24.60 -8.90
CA GLY A 21 -26.48 -25.28 -9.03
C GLY A 21 -26.34 -26.67 -9.64
N HIS A 22 -25.50 -26.83 -10.68
CA HIS A 22 -25.17 -28.10 -11.31
C HIS A 22 -24.55 -29.10 -10.32
N GLU A 23 -23.54 -28.68 -9.57
CA GLU A 23 -22.87 -29.54 -8.58
C GLU A 23 -23.78 -29.92 -7.41
N LEU A 24 -24.69 -29.03 -7.00
CA LEU A 24 -25.68 -29.35 -5.98
C LEU A 24 -26.67 -30.40 -6.46
N VAL A 25 -27.02 -30.44 -7.75
CA VAL A 25 -27.85 -31.50 -8.32
C VAL A 25 -27.10 -32.84 -8.26
N HIS A 26 -25.82 -32.89 -8.63
CA HIS A 26 -25.00 -34.10 -8.52
C HIS A 26 -24.88 -34.57 -7.06
N HIS A 27 -24.74 -33.63 -6.10
CA HIS A 27 -24.77 -34.00 -4.69
C HIS A 27 -26.08 -34.68 -4.32
N LYS A 28 -27.22 -34.13 -4.77
CA LYS A 28 -28.54 -34.72 -4.53
C LYS A 28 -28.72 -36.07 -5.19
N GLN A 29 -28.24 -36.24 -6.44
CA GLN A 29 -28.24 -37.50 -7.14
C GLN A 29 -27.39 -38.56 -6.40
N GLY A 30 -26.25 -38.16 -5.80
CA GLY A 30 -25.44 -39.03 -4.95
C GLY A 30 -26.17 -39.47 -3.67
N GLU A 31 -26.87 -38.55 -2.99
CA GLU A 31 -27.70 -38.89 -1.83
C GLU A 31 -28.83 -39.86 -2.15
N LEU A 32 -29.40 -39.78 -3.36
CA LEU A 32 -30.43 -40.65 -3.87
C LEU A 32 -29.88 -41.99 -4.39
N GLY A 33 -28.57 -42.17 -4.46
CA GLY A 33 -27.91 -43.40 -4.92
C GLY A 33 -28.04 -43.68 -6.41
N VAL A 34 -28.35 -42.66 -7.23
CA VAL A 34 -28.52 -42.81 -8.68
C VAL A 34 -27.23 -42.67 -9.48
N LEU A 35 -26.15 -42.22 -8.83
CA LEU A 35 -24.82 -42.11 -9.49
C LEU A 35 -24.19 -43.48 -9.76
N LYS A 36 -23.73 -43.71 -10.96
CA LYS A 36 -23.03 -44.93 -11.42
C LYS A 36 -21.72 -44.60 -12.11
N ASN A 37 -20.88 -45.59 -12.36
CA ASN A 37 -19.69 -45.39 -13.18
C ASN A 37 -20.07 -44.82 -14.56
N GLY A 38 -19.48 -43.66 -14.89
CA GLY A 38 -19.78 -42.93 -16.14
C GLY A 38 -20.91 -41.90 -16.03
N SER A 39 -21.56 -41.74 -14.88
CA SER A 39 -22.60 -40.72 -14.67
C SER A 39 -22.15 -39.28 -14.94
N GLY A 40 -20.86 -38.96 -14.72
CA GLY A 40 -20.27 -37.66 -15.02
C GLY A 40 -19.78 -37.48 -16.45
N GLN A 41 -20.06 -38.40 -17.36
CA GLN A 41 -19.68 -38.21 -18.77
C GLN A 41 -20.65 -37.27 -19.47
N THR A 42 -20.09 -36.33 -20.24
CA THR A 42 -20.89 -35.37 -21.01
C THR A 42 -21.90 -36.13 -21.92
N GLY A 43 -23.16 -35.76 -21.79
CA GLY A 43 -24.27 -36.39 -22.53
C GLY A 43 -24.94 -37.58 -21.83
N SER A 44 -24.49 -38.01 -20.65
CA SER A 44 -25.24 -38.94 -19.80
C SER A 44 -26.57 -38.37 -19.34
N GLU A 45 -27.56 -39.21 -19.03
CA GLU A 45 -28.86 -38.77 -18.52
C GLU A 45 -28.70 -37.94 -17.21
N ILE A 46 -27.82 -38.41 -16.33
CA ILE A 46 -27.49 -37.77 -15.06
C ILE A 46 -26.91 -36.37 -15.28
N GLU A 47 -25.97 -36.22 -16.20
CA GLU A 47 -25.32 -34.96 -16.55
C GLU A 47 -26.31 -34.01 -17.25
N ASN A 48 -27.16 -34.52 -18.13
CA ASN A 48 -28.20 -33.76 -18.81
C ASN A 48 -29.27 -33.24 -17.82
N GLU A 49 -29.66 -34.06 -16.86
CA GLU A 49 -30.58 -33.65 -15.77
C GLU A 49 -29.97 -32.51 -14.92
N ALA A 50 -28.71 -32.67 -14.49
CA ALA A 50 -28.02 -31.65 -13.71
C ALA A 50 -27.93 -30.29 -14.46
N ASN A 51 -27.57 -30.35 -15.77
CA ASN A 51 -27.52 -29.17 -16.63
C ASN A 51 -28.90 -28.51 -16.81
N SER A 52 -29.95 -29.32 -16.97
CA SER A 52 -31.32 -28.86 -17.18
C SER A 52 -31.83 -28.15 -15.92
N ILE A 53 -31.68 -28.77 -14.74
CA ILE A 53 -32.12 -28.21 -13.47
C ILE A 53 -31.35 -26.94 -13.15
N ALA A 54 -30.01 -26.92 -13.28
CA ALA A 54 -29.20 -25.72 -13.10
C ALA A 54 -29.64 -24.58 -14.05
N GLY A 55 -29.98 -24.90 -15.30
CA GLY A 55 -30.49 -23.92 -16.26
C GLY A 55 -31.85 -23.33 -15.86
N VAL A 56 -32.76 -24.13 -15.32
CA VAL A 56 -34.07 -23.67 -14.80
C VAL A 56 -33.89 -22.79 -13.57
N LEU A 57 -33.05 -23.20 -12.61
CA LEU A 57 -32.73 -22.43 -11.41
C LEU A 57 -32.18 -21.05 -11.77
N MET A 58 -31.21 -21.00 -12.69
CA MET A 58 -30.60 -19.76 -13.13
C MET A 58 -31.57 -18.84 -13.88
N ARG A 59 -32.45 -19.40 -14.70
CA ARG A 59 -33.48 -18.61 -15.39
C ARG A 59 -34.44 -17.96 -14.42
N ASN A 60 -34.89 -18.68 -13.40
CA ASN A 60 -35.81 -18.17 -12.41
C ASN A 60 -35.15 -17.13 -11.49
N TYR A 61 -33.92 -17.40 -11.06
CA TYR A 61 -33.16 -16.47 -10.23
C TYR A 61 -32.79 -15.20 -11.02
N GLY A 62 -32.34 -15.35 -12.26
CA GLY A 62 -31.93 -14.23 -13.12
C GLY A 62 -33.06 -13.27 -13.47
N LYS A 63 -34.30 -13.77 -13.62
CA LYS A 63 -35.47 -12.91 -13.82
C LYS A 63 -35.73 -11.93 -12.66
N ALA A 64 -35.39 -12.34 -11.44
CA ALA A 64 -35.55 -11.52 -10.24
C ALA A 64 -34.28 -10.70 -9.89
N ASN A 65 -33.13 -11.03 -10.50
CA ASN A 65 -31.82 -10.50 -10.14
C ASN A 65 -30.95 -10.29 -11.39
N GLU A 66 -31.35 -9.35 -12.25
CA GLU A 66 -30.67 -9.10 -13.56
C GLU A 66 -29.18 -8.76 -13.43
N LEU A 67 -28.80 -8.07 -12.35
CA LEU A 67 -27.40 -7.67 -12.09
C LEU A 67 -26.41 -8.83 -12.02
N ILE A 68 -26.87 -10.09 -11.79
CA ILE A 68 -25.96 -11.25 -11.76
C ILE A 68 -25.22 -11.50 -13.08
N TYR A 69 -25.76 -11.03 -14.19
CA TYR A 69 -25.14 -11.17 -15.51
C TYR A 69 -24.08 -10.12 -15.78
N GLU A 70 -24.08 -9.02 -15.03
CA GLU A 70 -23.13 -7.91 -15.16
C GLU A 70 -21.95 -8.01 -14.18
N ILE A 71 -22.15 -8.68 -13.05
CA ILE A 71 -21.10 -8.85 -12.04
C ILE A 71 -20.05 -9.84 -12.53
N LYS A 72 -18.84 -9.34 -12.75
CA LYS A 72 -17.66 -10.15 -13.04
C LYS A 72 -16.83 -10.36 -11.79
N THR A 73 -16.36 -11.57 -11.57
CA THR A 73 -15.36 -11.83 -10.54
C THR A 73 -13.97 -11.37 -11.03
N PRO A 74 -13.10 -10.85 -10.14
CA PRO A 74 -11.72 -10.55 -10.50
C PRO A 74 -11.02 -11.81 -11.04
N SER A 75 -10.09 -11.64 -11.95
CA SER A 75 -9.24 -12.74 -12.40
C SER A 75 -8.33 -13.20 -11.26
N LEU A 76 -7.84 -14.43 -11.31
CA LEU A 76 -6.79 -14.88 -10.37
C LEU A 76 -5.56 -13.97 -10.42
N LYS A 77 -5.26 -13.41 -11.59
CA LYS A 77 -4.20 -12.44 -11.76
C LYS A 77 -4.50 -11.14 -11.02
N ASP A 78 -5.74 -10.62 -11.12
CA ASP A 78 -6.14 -9.39 -10.43
C ASP A 78 -6.14 -9.58 -8.91
N ILE A 79 -6.64 -10.72 -8.42
CA ILE A 79 -6.61 -11.08 -7.00
C ILE A 79 -5.15 -11.17 -6.50
N TYR A 80 -4.27 -11.83 -7.26
CA TYR A 80 -2.85 -11.96 -6.90
C TYR A 80 -2.13 -10.60 -6.87
N GLU A 81 -2.40 -9.73 -7.84
CA GLU A 81 -1.81 -8.39 -7.90
C GLU A 81 -2.34 -7.50 -6.76
N GLU A 82 -3.63 -7.58 -6.44
CA GLU A 82 -4.22 -6.85 -5.31
C GLU A 82 -3.63 -7.32 -3.97
N GLU A 83 -3.49 -8.64 -3.78
CA GLU A 83 -2.83 -9.21 -2.60
C GLU A 83 -1.36 -8.77 -2.52
N LYS A 84 -0.65 -8.71 -3.63
CA LYS A 84 0.73 -8.24 -3.69
C LYS A 84 0.83 -6.76 -3.28
N VAL A 85 -0.04 -5.90 -3.80
CA VAL A 85 -0.09 -4.47 -3.43
C VAL A 85 -0.40 -4.31 -1.94
N SER A 86 -1.34 -5.11 -1.39
CA SER A 86 -1.71 -5.07 0.02
C SER A 86 -0.57 -5.46 0.97
N ARG A 87 0.45 -6.17 0.47
CA ARG A 87 1.64 -6.54 1.24
C ARG A 87 2.71 -5.46 1.28
N LEU A 88 2.65 -4.48 0.40
CA LEU A 88 3.63 -3.40 0.36
C LEU A 88 3.53 -2.53 1.63
N LYS A 89 4.68 -2.19 2.20
CA LYS A 89 4.81 -1.31 3.35
C LYS A 89 5.57 -0.06 2.94
N ILE A 90 4.92 1.09 3.00
CA ILE A 90 5.51 2.35 2.60
C ILE A 90 6.06 3.07 3.83
N TYR A 91 7.31 3.50 3.73
CA TYR A 91 8.01 4.36 4.67
C TYR A 91 8.33 5.67 3.96
N CYS A 92 7.92 6.79 4.53
CA CYS A 92 8.08 8.10 3.92
C CYS A 92 8.86 9.02 4.86
N ASP A 93 9.89 9.67 4.33
CA ASP A 93 10.58 10.74 5.06
C ASP A 93 9.73 12.00 5.13
N MET A 94 10.14 12.94 5.98
CA MET A 94 9.51 14.25 6.11
C MET A 94 10.30 15.34 5.41
N ASP A 95 11.51 15.63 5.91
CA ASP A 95 12.33 16.75 5.42
C ASP A 95 12.76 16.50 3.98
N GLY A 96 12.57 17.44 3.08
CA GLY A 96 12.89 17.31 1.66
C GLY A 96 11.94 16.39 0.87
N VAL A 97 10.92 15.79 1.53
CA VAL A 97 9.90 14.92 0.89
C VAL A 97 8.50 15.47 1.10
N LEU A 98 8.06 15.65 2.33
CA LEU A 98 6.75 16.19 2.67
C LEU A 98 6.83 17.66 3.13
N CYS A 99 7.86 18.02 3.89
CA CYS A 99 8.05 19.37 4.42
C CYS A 99 9.42 19.93 4.02
N ASP A 100 9.48 21.26 3.88
CA ASP A 100 10.61 22.00 3.33
C ASP A 100 11.39 22.67 4.46
N PHE A 101 12.42 21.98 4.93
CA PHE A 101 13.34 22.46 5.95
C PHE A 101 14.14 23.68 5.47
N ASP A 102 14.58 23.64 4.20
CA ASP A 102 15.46 24.67 3.65
C ASP A 102 14.72 26.02 3.56
N THR A 103 13.48 26.02 3.05
CA THR A 103 12.63 27.20 3.02
C THR A 103 12.30 27.71 4.43
N GLN A 104 12.07 26.82 5.39
CA GLN A 104 11.84 27.22 6.78
C GLN A 104 13.07 27.88 7.40
N PHE A 105 14.26 27.35 7.14
CA PHE A 105 15.50 27.94 7.63
C PHE A 105 15.77 29.32 7.00
N ASP A 106 15.58 29.43 5.69
CA ASP A 106 15.70 30.69 4.96
C ASP A 106 14.73 31.76 5.50
N HIS A 107 13.51 31.38 5.83
CA HIS A 107 12.52 32.29 6.45
C HIS A 107 13.04 32.96 7.75
N TYR A 108 13.77 32.22 8.59
CA TYR A 108 14.29 32.75 9.85
C TYR A 108 15.63 33.45 9.74
N TYR A 109 16.49 33.03 8.79
CA TYR A 109 17.87 33.43 8.76
C TYR A 109 18.31 34.11 7.45
N GLY A 110 17.45 34.11 6.42
CA GLY A 110 17.69 34.77 5.13
C GLY A 110 18.84 34.15 4.31
N VAL A 111 19.16 32.87 4.58
CA VAL A 111 20.28 32.16 3.97
C VAL A 111 20.04 30.66 3.93
N ASN A 112 20.59 29.99 2.91
CA ASN A 112 20.50 28.54 2.78
C ASN A 112 21.15 27.83 3.99
N PRO A 113 20.54 26.78 4.58
CA PRO A 113 21.05 26.09 5.76
C PRO A 113 22.44 25.49 5.58
N ARG A 114 22.79 25.00 4.37
CA ARG A 114 24.13 24.46 4.09
C ARG A 114 25.18 25.57 4.09
N ASP A 115 24.88 26.70 3.47
CA ASP A 115 25.79 27.86 3.44
C ASP A 115 26.02 28.39 4.83
N TYR A 116 24.94 28.52 5.62
CA TYR A 116 25.03 28.92 7.03
C TYR A 116 25.90 27.94 7.84
N SER A 117 25.65 26.64 7.71
CA SER A 117 26.42 25.61 8.42
C SER A 117 27.89 25.57 8.00
N ASN A 118 28.19 25.77 6.71
CA ASN A 118 29.56 25.83 6.19
C ASN A 118 30.31 27.07 6.72
N GLU A 119 29.64 28.22 6.77
CA GLU A 119 30.25 29.49 7.21
C GLU A 119 30.40 29.57 8.73
N LYS A 120 29.36 29.21 9.49
CA LYS A 120 29.30 29.39 10.95
C LYS A 120 29.65 28.13 11.74
N GLY A 121 29.69 26.98 11.09
CA GLY A 121 29.91 25.68 11.70
C GLY A 121 28.63 24.97 12.17
N LYS A 122 28.71 23.65 12.17
CA LYS A 122 27.56 22.77 12.46
C LYS A 122 26.90 23.05 13.81
N LYS A 123 27.69 23.29 14.87
CA LYS A 123 27.13 23.55 16.21
C LYS A 123 26.33 24.85 16.25
N VAL A 124 26.83 25.91 15.63
CA VAL A 124 26.14 27.21 15.56
C VAL A 124 24.85 27.09 14.74
N PHE A 125 24.84 26.29 13.69
CA PHE A 125 23.65 25.97 12.92
C PHE A 125 22.61 25.22 13.77
N GLU A 126 23.02 24.18 14.50
CA GLU A 126 22.12 23.43 15.39
C GLU A 126 21.52 24.35 16.48
N ASP A 127 22.34 25.18 17.11
CA ASP A 127 21.91 26.14 18.14
C ASP A 127 20.96 27.22 17.56
N ALA A 128 21.16 27.63 16.32
CA ALA A 128 20.26 28.59 15.65
C ALA A 128 18.85 27.95 15.45
N VAL A 129 18.75 26.74 14.96
CA VAL A 129 17.46 26.04 14.85
C VAL A 129 16.82 25.82 16.22
N ASP A 130 17.60 25.38 17.22
CA ASP A 130 17.09 25.15 18.57
C ASP A 130 16.64 26.45 19.28
N LYS A 131 17.20 27.59 18.92
CA LYS A 131 16.76 28.93 19.44
C LYS A 131 15.33 29.26 18.97
N VAL A 132 14.92 28.86 17.78
CA VAL A 132 13.53 29.01 17.32
C VAL A 132 12.62 28.01 18.04
N GLY A 133 13.16 26.85 18.41
CA GLY A 133 12.46 25.83 19.19
C GLY A 133 11.44 25.04 18.39
N VAL A 134 10.37 24.61 19.05
CA VAL A 134 9.29 23.80 18.47
C VAL A 134 8.67 24.44 17.24
N GLN A 135 8.57 25.79 17.23
CA GLN A 135 7.96 26.54 16.12
C GLN A 135 8.68 26.36 14.80
N PHE A 136 10.00 26.17 14.82
CA PHE A 136 10.75 25.88 13.61
C PHE A 136 10.18 24.63 12.90
N TRP A 137 9.97 23.57 13.65
CA TRP A 137 9.56 22.26 13.14
C TRP A 137 8.08 22.14 12.83
N CYS A 138 7.22 22.67 13.70
CA CYS A 138 5.78 22.55 13.50
C CYS A 138 5.21 23.51 12.44
N LYS A 139 5.97 24.52 12.03
CA LYS A 139 5.56 25.49 10.99
C LYS A 139 6.33 25.34 9.67
N MET A 140 7.06 24.24 9.47
CA MET A 140 7.70 23.98 8.18
C MET A 140 6.65 24.00 7.06
N PRO A 141 6.90 24.68 5.94
CA PRO A 141 6.01 24.63 4.81
C PRO A 141 6.02 23.24 4.16
N TRP A 142 5.00 22.95 3.38
CA TRP A 142 4.99 21.77 2.55
C TRP A 142 6.09 21.85 1.50
N MET A 143 6.76 20.70 1.25
CA MET A 143 7.59 20.53 0.07
C MET A 143 6.74 20.59 -1.19
N SER A 144 7.29 21.14 -2.27
CA SER A 144 6.61 21.13 -3.58
C SER A 144 6.24 19.70 -3.99
N GLY A 145 4.95 19.45 -4.22
CA GLY A 145 4.42 18.11 -4.50
C GLY A 145 4.25 17.20 -3.27
N GLY A 146 4.55 17.69 -2.06
CA GLY A 146 4.43 16.90 -0.82
C GLY A 146 2.98 16.53 -0.48
N LYS A 147 2.03 17.45 -0.72
CA LYS A 147 0.58 17.18 -0.53
C LYS A 147 0.07 16.12 -1.50
N GLU A 148 0.47 16.21 -2.75
CA GLU A 148 0.13 15.26 -3.81
C GLU A 148 0.72 13.88 -3.49
N LEU A 149 1.96 13.83 -2.99
CA LEU A 149 2.58 12.60 -2.57
C LEU A 149 1.84 11.98 -1.39
N TRP A 150 1.49 12.78 -0.37
CA TRP A 150 0.73 12.27 0.77
C TRP A 150 -0.63 11.74 0.35
N ALA A 151 -1.37 12.47 -0.50
CA ALA A 151 -2.65 12.02 -1.04
C ALA A 151 -2.53 10.68 -1.79
N LYS A 152 -1.42 10.49 -2.52
CA LYS A 152 -1.12 9.26 -3.27
C LYS A 152 -0.85 8.06 -2.38
N ILE A 153 -0.05 8.23 -1.31
CA ILE A 153 0.40 7.11 -0.47
C ILE A 153 -0.47 6.85 0.76
N SER A 154 -1.21 7.84 1.25
CA SER A 154 -2.00 7.73 2.49
C SER A 154 -3.03 6.58 2.49
N PRO A 155 -3.68 6.20 1.35
CA PRO A 155 -4.58 5.04 1.33
C PRO A 155 -3.89 3.71 1.70
N TYR A 156 -2.57 3.63 1.58
CA TYR A 156 -1.78 2.44 1.87
C TYR A 156 -1.20 2.42 3.29
N ASN A 157 -1.67 3.31 4.17
CA ASN A 157 -1.24 3.41 5.58
C ASN A 157 0.29 3.52 5.75
N PRO A 158 0.96 4.51 5.16
CA PRO A 158 2.41 4.64 5.25
C PRO A 158 2.86 4.92 6.68
N THR A 159 4.08 4.48 6.99
CA THR A 159 4.79 4.86 8.21
C THR A 159 5.66 6.08 7.90
N ILE A 160 5.55 7.13 8.70
CA ILE A 160 6.53 8.22 8.66
C ILE A 160 7.83 7.72 9.30
N LEU A 161 8.93 7.83 8.55
CA LEU A 161 10.25 7.42 9.00
C LEU A 161 11.23 8.57 8.80
N THR A 162 11.40 9.39 9.84
CA THR A 162 12.14 10.65 9.78
C THR A 162 13.29 10.71 10.77
N SER A 163 14.28 11.57 10.51
CA SER A 163 15.39 11.82 11.43
C SER A 163 15.17 13.11 12.21
N PRO A 164 15.31 13.10 13.55
CA PRO A 164 15.28 14.33 14.34
C PRO A 164 16.62 15.10 14.28
N GLY A 165 17.67 14.53 13.72
CA GLY A 165 19.02 15.10 13.80
C GLY A 165 19.51 15.22 15.25
N ASN A 166 20.34 16.23 15.53
CA ASN A 166 20.80 16.57 16.88
C ASN A 166 20.03 17.75 17.47
N PHE A 167 18.80 17.96 17.04
CA PHE A 167 18.00 19.11 17.46
C PHE A 167 17.07 18.75 18.62
N LYS A 168 17.08 19.60 19.64
CA LYS A 168 16.36 19.39 20.89
C LYS A 168 14.84 19.32 20.70
N TYR A 169 14.29 20.12 19.80
CA TYR A 169 12.84 20.28 19.61
C TYR A 169 12.27 19.59 18.38
N ALA A 170 13.12 18.88 17.61
CA ALA A 170 12.70 18.28 16.35
C ALA A 170 11.60 17.21 16.51
N ILE A 171 11.73 16.32 17.48
CA ILE A 171 10.74 15.24 17.70
C ILE A 171 9.36 15.82 18.03
N GLU A 172 9.32 16.77 18.97
CA GLU A 172 8.07 17.41 19.39
C GLU A 172 7.42 18.18 18.24
N GLY A 173 8.18 19.05 17.59
CA GLY A 173 7.65 19.86 16.49
C GLY A 173 7.22 19.03 15.28
N LYS A 174 7.96 17.99 14.91
CA LYS A 174 7.57 17.07 13.83
C LYS A 174 6.28 16.29 14.15
N LYS A 175 6.08 15.87 15.39
CA LYS A 175 4.80 15.26 15.82
C LYS A 175 3.63 16.23 15.66
N ILE A 176 3.82 17.49 16.03
CA ILE A 176 2.79 18.52 15.84
C ILE A 176 2.53 18.75 14.36
N TRP A 177 3.58 18.88 13.54
CA TRP A 177 3.45 19.06 12.10
C TRP A 177 2.67 17.93 11.45
N ILE A 178 2.99 16.65 11.78
CA ILE A 178 2.28 15.46 11.30
C ILE A 178 0.79 15.57 11.61
N LYS A 179 0.45 15.84 12.88
CA LYS A 179 -0.94 15.95 13.35
C LYS A 179 -1.71 17.07 12.66
N GLU A 180 -1.08 18.22 12.43
CA GLU A 180 -1.74 19.39 11.83
C GLU A 180 -1.86 19.30 10.30
N ASN A 181 -0.96 18.56 9.63
CA ASN A 181 -0.85 18.60 8.17
C ASN A 181 -1.25 17.29 7.48
N LEU A 182 -1.05 16.11 8.10
CA LEU A 182 -1.33 14.85 7.44
C LEU A 182 -2.76 14.35 7.72
N SER A 183 -3.57 14.28 6.67
CA SER A 183 -4.91 13.69 6.73
C SER A 183 -5.07 12.66 5.60
N PRO A 184 -5.40 11.38 5.91
CA PRO A 184 -5.47 10.80 7.25
C PRO A 184 -4.12 10.82 7.97
N GLU A 185 -4.14 10.90 9.31
CA GLU A 185 -2.93 10.84 10.12
C GLU A 185 -2.26 9.46 9.98
N PRO A 186 -0.92 9.36 9.83
CA PRO A 186 -0.23 8.08 9.74
C PRO A 186 -0.38 7.28 11.03
N LYS A 187 -0.60 5.96 10.90
CA LYS A 187 -0.74 5.07 12.07
C LYS A 187 0.55 4.96 12.87
N ASN A 188 1.70 5.12 12.22
CA ASN A 188 3.02 4.96 12.83
C ASN A 188 3.96 6.09 12.41
N THR A 189 4.75 6.56 13.37
CA THR A 189 5.89 7.46 13.15
C THR A 189 7.12 6.89 13.85
N ILE A 190 8.20 6.73 13.11
CA ILE A 190 9.48 6.23 13.59
C ILE A 190 10.51 7.34 13.46
N PHE A 191 11.19 7.65 14.55
CA PHE A 191 12.34 8.55 14.57
C PHE A 191 13.62 7.75 14.53
N ALA A 192 14.38 7.83 13.42
CA ALA A 192 15.61 7.10 13.20
C ALA A 192 16.78 8.06 12.94
N LYS A 193 18.00 7.61 13.24
CA LYS A 193 19.20 8.37 12.91
C LYS A 193 19.38 8.42 11.38
N ALA A 194 19.71 9.60 10.85
CA ALA A 194 20.07 9.76 9.44
C ALA A 194 21.20 8.80 9.04
N GLY A 195 21.11 8.17 7.88
CA GLY A 195 22.00 7.11 7.41
C GLY A 195 21.67 5.69 7.96
N ASN A 196 20.79 5.59 8.97
CA ASN A 196 20.47 4.33 9.64
C ASN A 196 18.98 3.97 9.57
N LYS A 197 18.20 4.55 8.65
CA LYS A 197 16.77 4.26 8.52
C LYS A 197 16.46 2.79 8.22
N HIS A 198 17.37 2.07 7.56
CA HIS A 198 17.26 0.64 7.31
C HIS A 198 17.16 -0.21 8.59
N GLN A 199 17.65 0.29 9.73
CA GLN A 199 17.52 -0.39 11.03
C GLN A 199 16.04 -0.53 11.47
N ALA A 200 15.13 0.28 10.95
CA ALA A 200 13.71 0.15 11.26
C ALA A 200 13.08 -1.16 10.75
N ILE A 201 13.72 -1.82 9.81
CA ILE A 201 13.21 -3.05 9.18
C ILE A 201 14.21 -4.21 9.12
N ILE A 202 15.46 -4.03 9.60
CA ILE A 202 16.53 -5.04 9.43
C ILE A 202 16.19 -6.38 10.10
N ASP A 203 15.45 -6.36 11.20
CA ASP A 203 15.04 -7.57 11.95
C ASP A 203 13.70 -8.16 11.48
N LYS A 204 13.13 -7.60 10.40
CA LYS A 204 11.89 -8.11 9.81
C LYS A 204 12.16 -9.34 8.95
N PRO A 205 11.14 -10.20 8.73
CA PRO A 205 11.25 -11.29 7.77
C PRO A 205 11.67 -10.78 6.38
N GLU A 206 12.47 -11.56 5.67
CA GLU A 206 12.98 -11.21 4.34
C GLU A 206 11.85 -10.82 3.36
N SER A 207 10.70 -11.51 3.44
CA SER A 207 9.51 -11.20 2.64
C SER A 207 8.93 -9.81 2.94
N GLU A 208 8.99 -9.36 4.19
CA GLU A 208 8.53 -8.01 4.58
C GLU A 208 9.54 -6.95 4.13
N ILE A 209 10.85 -7.23 4.26
CA ILE A 209 11.91 -6.34 3.79
C ILE A 209 11.78 -6.12 2.27
N LYS A 210 11.62 -7.18 1.48
CA LYS A 210 11.46 -7.10 0.02
C LYS A 210 10.21 -6.34 -0.43
N ASN A 211 9.20 -6.27 0.44
CA ASN A 211 7.96 -5.55 0.21
C ASN A 211 7.95 -4.15 0.86
N SER A 212 9.05 -3.70 1.44
CA SER A 212 9.15 -2.37 2.06
C SER A 212 9.69 -1.33 1.08
N ILE A 213 8.97 -0.23 0.94
CA ILE A 213 9.33 0.92 0.09
C ILE A 213 9.75 2.07 1.00
N LEU A 214 10.97 2.61 0.81
CA LEU A 214 11.39 3.87 1.43
C LEU A 214 11.36 4.98 0.37
N ILE A 215 10.67 6.08 0.67
CA ILE A 215 10.68 7.32 -0.10
C ILE A 215 11.49 8.34 0.70
N ASP A 216 12.64 8.76 0.19
CA ASP A 216 13.60 9.59 0.93
C ASP A 216 14.47 10.38 -0.06
N ASP A 217 14.81 11.62 0.24
CA ASP A 217 15.66 12.48 -0.60
C ASP A 217 17.16 12.34 -0.30
N TYR A 218 17.50 11.62 0.77
CA TYR A 218 18.87 11.48 1.25
C TYR A 218 19.48 10.13 0.87
N PHE A 219 20.44 10.11 -0.05
CA PHE A 219 21.09 8.91 -0.56
C PHE A 219 21.62 7.96 0.53
N PRO A 220 22.26 8.45 1.62
CA PRO A 220 22.71 7.57 2.72
C PRO A 220 21.59 6.83 3.48
N ASN A 221 20.32 7.22 3.32
CA ASN A 221 19.17 6.44 3.80
C ASN A 221 18.72 5.41 2.75
N VAL A 222 18.67 5.83 1.47
CA VAL A 222 18.16 5.00 0.37
C VAL A 222 19.10 3.84 0.03
N ALA A 223 20.41 4.09 0.02
CA ALA A 223 21.39 3.07 -0.39
C ALA A 223 21.41 1.86 0.57
N PRO A 224 21.52 2.01 1.91
CA PRO A 224 21.49 0.86 2.83
C PRO A 224 20.13 0.14 2.82
N TRP A 225 19.01 0.86 2.61
CA TRP A 225 17.70 0.24 2.47
C TRP A 225 17.63 -0.73 1.30
N LYS A 226 18.22 -0.34 0.16
CA LYS A 226 18.35 -1.24 -1.01
C LYS A 226 19.29 -2.40 -0.75
N GLN A 227 20.40 -2.18 -0.04
CA GLN A 227 21.39 -3.22 0.25
C GLN A 227 20.80 -4.38 1.07
N ILE A 228 19.87 -4.09 1.99
CA ILE A 228 19.17 -5.14 2.75
C ILE A 228 18.01 -5.79 1.97
N GLY A 229 17.76 -5.40 0.72
CA GLY A 229 16.74 -5.98 -0.15
C GLY A 229 15.42 -5.20 -0.23
N GLY A 230 15.29 -4.06 0.45
CA GLY A 230 14.12 -3.19 0.36
C GLY A 230 14.10 -2.35 -0.93
N ILE A 231 12.97 -1.75 -1.23
CA ILE A 231 12.75 -0.87 -2.37
C ILE A 231 13.03 0.57 -1.93
N GLY A 232 14.15 1.13 -2.34
CA GLY A 232 14.49 2.53 -2.04
C GLY A 232 14.16 3.45 -3.21
N ILE A 233 13.36 4.47 -2.99
CA ILE A 233 13.03 5.51 -3.97
C ILE A 233 13.76 6.80 -3.57
N MET A 234 14.70 7.22 -4.41
CA MET A 234 15.37 8.52 -4.25
C MET A 234 14.41 9.61 -4.68
N HIS A 235 13.82 10.30 -3.72
CA HIS A 235 12.88 11.39 -3.99
C HIS A 235 13.62 12.62 -4.55
N LYS A 236 13.09 13.19 -5.63
CA LYS A 236 13.55 14.46 -6.21
C LYS A 236 12.39 15.37 -6.59
N SER A 237 11.25 14.78 -6.93
CA SER A 237 9.99 15.45 -7.21
C SER A 237 8.83 14.47 -7.06
N PHE A 238 7.61 15.01 -6.93
CA PHE A 238 6.41 14.18 -6.92
C PHE A 238 6.28 13.33 -8.19
N GLU A 239 6.46 13.92 -9.38
CA GLU A 239 6.30 13.23 -10.67
C GLU A 239 7.26 12.04 -10.78
N GLY A 240 8.53 12.25 -10.42
CA GLY A 240 9.55 11.19 -10.44
C GLY A 240 9.19 10.03 -9.52
N THR A 241 8.76 10.34 -8.30
CA THR A 241 8.34 9.35 -7.30
C THR A 241 7.05 8.65 -7.72
N ASN A 242 6.04 9.39 -8.20
CA ASN A 242 4.77 8.86 -8.67
C ASN A 242 4.96 7.88 -9.85
N ASN A 243 5.84 8.19 -10.80
CA ASN A 243 6.18 7.29 -11.91
C ASN A 243 6.77 5.95 -11.43
N ILE A 244 7.50 5.96 -10.31
CA ILE A 244 8.03 4.73 -9.72
C ILE A 244 6.92 3.99 -8.97
N LEU A 245 6.11 4.68 -8.16
CA LEU A 245 5.00 4.09 -7.41
C LEU A 245 3.98 3.42 -8.33
N ASN A 246 3.66 4.03 -9.48
CA ASN A 246 2.74 3.46 -10.47
C ASN A 246 3.20 2.09 -11.02
N LYS A 247 4.52 1.79 -11.04
CA LYS A 247 5.03 0.46 -11.42
C LYS A 247 4.63 -0.64 -10.42
N PHE A 248 4.30 -0.24 -9.20
CA PHE A 248 3.80 -1.12 -8.14
C PHE A 248 2.26 -1.08 -8.03
N LYS A 249 1.58 -0.38 -8.94
CA LYS A 249 0.12 -0.15 -8.91
C LYS A 249 -0.36 0.58 -7.64
N LEU A 250 0.53 1.35 -7.06
CA LEU A 250 0.23 2.27 -5.96
C LEU A 250 -0.29 3.59 -6.51
#